data_bb92794a7382af21c12933e35163ae2f
#
_entry.id   bb92794a7382af21c12933e35163ae2f
#
_cell.length_a   1.000
_cell.length_b   1.000
_cell.length_c   1.000
_cell.angle_alpha   90.00
_cell.angle_beta   90.00
_cell.angle_gamma   90.00
#
_symmetry.space_group_name_H-M   'P 1'
#
loop_
_entity.id
_entity.type
_entity.pdbx_description
1 polymer ?
#
loop_
_entity_poly.entity_id
_entity_poly.type
_entity_poly.pdbx_seq_one_letter_code
_entity_poly.pdbx_strand_id
1 'polypeptide(L)'
;TYLFDSFHPGWVQIWAAEQTMSHAEWYQGTADAVRKQLNEIRTTAAEYTLILAGDHLYRMDYAAMAKFHFDLDADITVAVQPAPRDEATRLGLLKRGENFRITRFAEKPKDPAVLEEMVSLKDKKRPFLGSMGIYLFRTDVLFKMLEGTAYTDFGGEIIPRAIADYKVVGYDFDDYWADIGTIRSFYDTNLALASPNPPFDFYDPERPSYSHPRYLPGTIIHDSKLEDVLLSEGCCIEDAELRNCVVGVRAQIRAGVKLNNTILMGADYYDDKSCAPSPESGQIPIGIGEGSVIDGAIIDKN
;
A
#
# COMPACT_ATOMS: atom_id res chain seq x y z
N THR A 1 -7.89 20.22 5.72
CA THR A 1 -7.24 19.59 6.89
C THR A 1 -8.27 18.81 7.66
N TYR A 2 -7.97 17.55 7.98
CA TYR A 2 -8.84 16.67 8.76
C TYR A 2 -8.11 16.34 10.07
N LEU A 3 -8.81 16.44 11.19
CA LEU A 3 -8.34 15.96 12.50
C LEU A 3 -8.71 14.48 12.65
N PHE A 4 -7.84 13.65 13.20
CA PHE A 4 -8.16 12.26 13.48
C PHE A 4 -9.19 12.13 14.59
N ASP A 5 -9.00 12.89 15.67
CA ASP A 5 -9.94 13.01 16.78
C ASP A 5 -9.65 14.30 17.60
N SER A 6 -10.43 14.54 18.65
CA SER A 6 -10.29 15.71 19.51
C SER A 6 -9.22 15.56 20.60
N PHE A 7 -8.62 14.38 20.76
CA PHE A 7 -7.73 14.05 21.87
C PHE A 7 -6.27 13.90 21.46
N HIS A 8 -5.98 13.61 20.17
CA HIS A 8 -4.64 13.42 19.66
C HIS A 8 -4.20 14.61 18.83
N PRO A 9 -3.00 15.17 19.08
CA PRO A 9 -2.44 16.20 18.23
C PRO A 9 -2.06 15.55 16.87
N GLY A 10 -2.62 16.05 15.81
CA GLY A 10 -2.33 15.58 14.46
C GLY A 10 -3.45 15.93 13.49
N TRP A 11 -3.10 15.96 12.24
CA TRP A 11 -4.07 16.23 11.16
C TRP A 11 -3.67 15.50 9.89
N VAL A 12 -4.63 15.32 9.00
CA VAL A 12 -4.42 14.86 7.62
C VAL A 12 -4.67 16.01 6.67
N GLN A 13 -3.77 16.22 5.76
CA GLN A 13 -3.90 17.19 4.67
C GLN A 13 -3.67 16.48 3.34
N ILE A 14 -4.60 16.63 2.41
CA ILE A 14 -4.47 16.14 1.05
C ILE A 14 -3.86 17.26 0.21
N TRP A 15 -2.69 16.99 -0.34
CA TRP A 15 -2.01 17.89 -1.26
C TRP A 15 -2.21 17.38 -2.69
N ALA A 16 -3.06 18.06 -3.43
CA ALA A 16 -3.27 17.74 -4.82
C ALA A 16 -2.01 18.04 -5.64
N ALA A 17 -1.83 17.31 -6.73
CA ALA A 17 -0.86 17.67 -7.76
C ALA A 17 -1.37 18.91 -8.49
N GLU A 18 -1.20 20.10 -7.90
CA GLU A 18 -1.67 21.34 -8.49
C GLU A 18 -0.76 21.75 -9.65
N GLN A 19 -1.37 22.01 -10.79
CA GLN A 19 -0.76 22.76 -11.86
C GLN A 19 -0.78 24.24 -11.45
N THR A 20 0.39 24.78 -11.12
CA THR A 20 0.53 26.23 -10.92
C THR A 20 0.87 26.92 -12.22
N MET A 21 0.67 28.25 -12.30
CA MET A 21 1.04 29.03 -13.51
C MET A 21 2.55 28.91 -13.88
N SER A 22 3.38 28.48 -12.92
CA SER A 22 4.82 28.26 -13.09
C SER A 22 5.20 26.80 -13.36
N HIS A 23 4.30 25.83 -13.09
CA HIS A 23 4.54 24.40 -13.26
C HIS A 23 3.27 23.71 -13.77
N ALA A 24 3.19 23.51 -15.08
CA ALA A 24 2.06 22.84 -15.73
C ALA A 24 2.15 21.30 -15.73
N GLU A 25 3.23 20.74 -15.16
CA GLU A 25 3.49 19.30 -15.20
C GLU A 25 3.07 18.61 -13.91
N TRP A 26 2.54 17.39 -14.05
CA TRP A 26 2.29 16.48 -12.97
C TRP A 26 3.60 16.10 -12.25
N TYR A 27 3.51 15.48 -11.09
CA TYR A 27 4.69 14.96 -10.39
C TYR A 27 5.48 14.02 -11.29
N GLN A 28 6.78 14.28 -11.40
CA GLN A 28 7.68 13.51 -12.27
C GLN A 28 8.26 12.27 -11.56
N GLY A 29 7.87 12.04 -10.31
CA GLY A 29 8.31 10.91 -9.49
C GLY A 29 8.12 11.18 -8.00
N THR A 30 8.55 10.22 -7.20
CA THR A 30 8.30 10.21 -5.75
C THR A 30 9.01 11.35 -5.03
N ALA A 31 10.26 11.66 -5.38
CA ALA A 31 11.02 12.77 -4.79
C ALA A 31 10.50 14.14 -5.28
N ASP A 32 10.03 14.24 -6.52
CA ASP A 32 9.42 15.48 -7.03
C ASP A 32 8.12 15.80 -6.29
N ALA A 33 7.30 14.81 -5.99
CA ALA A 33 6.09 14.98 -5.21
C ALA A 33 6.37 15.59 -3.83
N VAL A 34 7.37 15.07 -3.13
CA VAL A 34 7.78 15.60 -1.82
C VAL A 34 8.42 16.98 -1.94
N ARG A 35 9.29 17.19 -2.95
CA ARG A 35 9.96 18.48 -3.17
C ARG A 35 8.96 19.63 -3.38
N LYS A 36 7.88 19.39 -4.12
CA LYS A 36 6.83 20.41 -4.34
C LYS A 36 6.08 20.76 -3.06
N GLN A 37 6.15 19.92 -2.03
CA GLN A 37 5.49 20.12 -0.74
C GLN A 37 6.44 20.54 0.39
N LEU A 38 7.72 20.85 0.10
CA LEU A 38 8.71 21.20 1.13
C LEU A 38 8.28 22.39 1.99
N ASN A 39 7.61 23.37 1.44
CA ASN A 39 7.13 24.52 2.20
C ASN A 39 6.07 24.11 3.24
N GLU A 40 5.17 23.23 2.88
CA GLU A 40 4.15 22.69 3.80
C GLU A 40 4.80 21.85 4.91
N ILE A 41 5.75 20.99 4.55
CA ILE A 41 6.52 20.19 5.52
C ILE A 41 7.27 21.14 6.49
N ARG A 42 7.86 22.23 5.99
CA ARG A 42 8.57 23.21 6.82
C ARG A 42 7.67 23.87 7.86
N THR A 43 6.39 24.13 7.52
CA THR A 43 5.43 24.74 8.46
C THR A 43 5.10 23.84 9.65
N THR A 44 5.31 22.53 9.53
CA THR A 44 5.07 21.60 10.65
C THR A 44 6.16 21.69 11.73
N ALA A 45 7.33 22.23 11.43
CA ALA A 45 8.53 22.24 12.28
C ALA A 45 8.93 20.84 12.79
N ALA A 46 8.56 19.77 12.06
CA ALA A 46 8.90 18.40 12.44
C ALA A 46 10.39 18.13 12.26
N GLU A 47 11.02 17.54 13.28
CA GLU A 47 12.45 17.17 13.23
C GLU A 47 12.71 15.97 12.33
N TYR A 48 11.70 15.12 12.15
CA TYR A 48 11.78 13.91 11.35
C TYR A 48 10.61 13.82 10.38
N THR A 49 10.87 13.29 9.18
CA THR A 49 9.89 13.09 8.14
C THR A 49 9.89 11.62 7.71
N LEU A 50 8.74 10.96 7.89
CA LEU A 50 8.51 9.60 7.42
C LEU A 50 7.84 9.65 6.03
N ILE A 51 8.43 8.97 5.06
CA ILE A 51 7.94 8.87 3.69
C ILE A 51 7.48 7.43 3.46
N LEU A 52 6.25 7.27 2.99
CA LEU A 52 5.62 5.98 2.73
C LEU A 52 5.17 5.90 1.28
N ALA A 53 5.28 4.71 0.68
CA ALA A 53 4.66 4.43 -0.61
C ALA A 53 3.15 4.23 -0.45
N GLY A 54 2.37 4.67 -1.44
CA GLY A 54 0.90 4.62 -1.41
C GLY A 54 0.29 3.31 -1.91
N ASP A 55 1.09 2.41 -2.49
CA ASP A 55 0.67 1.18 -3.17
C ASP A 55 1.29 -0.09 -2.56
N HIS A 56 1.64 -0.04 -1.28
CA HIS A 56 2.17 -1.18 -0.55
C HIS A 56 1.22 -1.64 0.55
N LEU A 57 1.09 -2.95 0.72
CA LEU A 57 0.35 -3.56 1.81
C LEU A 57 1.29 -4.17 2.84
N TYR A 58 1.23 -3.67 4.07
CA TYR A 58 2.02 -4.13 5.21
C TYR A 58 1.45 -3.57 6.51
N ARG A 59 1.93 -4.11 7.64
CA ARG A 59 1.69 -3.51 8.97
C ARG A 59 3.03 -3.33 9.67
N MET A 60 3.43 -2.09 9.89
CA MET A 60 4.71 -1.75 10.52
C MET A 60 4.51 -0.92 11.76
N ASP A 61 5.29 -1.21 12.80
CA ASP A 61 5.43 -0.34 13.95
C ASP A 61 6.45 0.77 13.63
N TYR A 62 5.94 1.93 13.25
CA TYR A 62 6.80 3.06 12.94
C TYR A 62 7.53 3.62 14.16
N ALA A 63 7.01 3.42 15.38
CA ALA A 63 7.72 3.82 16.59
C ALA A 63 8.97 2.96 16.82
N ALA A 64 8.91 1.66 16.52
CA ALA A 64 10.08 0.79 16.54
C ALA A 64 11.13 1.21 15.50
N MET A 65 10.70 1.55 14.27
CA MET A 65 11.59 2.08 13.24
C MET A 65 12.22 3.41 13.64
N ALA A 66 11.45 4.32 14.24
CA ALA A 66 11.95 5.60 14.75
C ALA A 66 12.95 5.40 15.90
N LYS A 67 12.65 4.52 16.84
CA LYS A 67 13.59 4.17 17.92
C LYS A 67 14.91 3.64 17.36
N PHE A 68 14.88 2.74 16.38
CA PHE A 68 16.07 2.23 15.70
C PHE A 68 16.87 3.36 15.02
N HIS A 69 16.19 4.30 14.38
CA HIS A 69 16.80 5.48 13.78
C HIS A 69 17.55 6.33 14.81
N PHE A 70 16.92 6.59 15.97
CA PHE A 70 17.51 7.39 17.05
C PHE A 70 18.66 6.65 17.74
N ASP A 71 18.49 5.36 18.04
CA ASP A 71 19.53 4.56 18.70
C ASP A 71 20.83 4.51 17.88
N LEU A 72 20.70 4.57 16.56
CA LEU A 72 21.84 4.59 15.64
C LEU A 72 22.31 6.00 15.28
N ASP A 73 21.67 7.06 15.77
CA ASP A 73 21.95 8.45 15.34
C ASP A 73 22.05 8.52 13.80
N ALA A 74 21.04 8.01 13.13
CA ALA A 74 21.00 7.94 11.67
C ALA A 74 20.50 9.27 11.07
N ASP A 75 20.97 9.60 9.87
CA ASP A 75 20.42 10.71 9.07
C ASP A 75 19.22 10.23 8.24
N ILE A 76 19.33 9.00 7.75
CA ILE A 76 18.28 8.35 6.94
C ILE A 76 18.18 6.89 7.34
N THR A 77 16.96 6.41 7.58
CA THR A 77 16.67 4.98 7.73
C THR A 77 15.79 4.52 6.58
N VAL A 78 16.19 3.42 5.94
CA VAL A 78 15.44 2.76 4.87
C VAL A 78 14.89 1.46 5.42
N ALA A 79 13.58 1.23 5.34
CA ALA A 79 13.04 -0.08 5.65
C ALA A 79 13.40 -1.06 4.53
N VAL A 80 13.91 -2.23 4.94
CA VAL A 80 14.40 -3.26 4.03
C VAL A 80 13.82 -4.61 4.37
N GLN A 81 13.63 -5.45 3.35
CA GLN A 81 13.17 -6.82 3.52
C GLN A 81 14.11 -7.79 2.77
N PRO A 82 14.38 -8.98 3.33
CA PRO A 82 15.09 -10.03 2.60
C PRO A 82 14.34 -10.44 1.34
N ALA A 83 15.01 -10.42 0.19
CA ALA A 83 14.41 -10.71 -1.11
C ALA A 83 15.09 -11.88 -1.80
N PRO A 84 14.32 -12.76 -2.50
CA PRO A 84 14.86 -13.84 -3.32
C PRO A 84 15.37 -13.31 -4.66
N ARG A 85 16.09 -14.15 -5.39
CA ARG A 85 16.79 -13.78 -6.63
C ARG A 85 15.85 -13.41 -7.78
N ASP A 86 14.71 -14.02 -7.86
CA ASP A 86 13.71 -13.79 -8.91
C ASP A 86 12.96 -12.45 -8.73
N GLU A 87 12.89 -11.93 -7.51
CA GLU A 87 12.32 -10.60 -7.21
C GLU A 87 13.35 -9.48 -7.29
N ALA A 88 14.64 -9.78 -7.15
CA ALA A 88 15.71 -8.80 -7.03
C ALA A 88 15.75 -7.75 -8.15
N THR A 89 15.35 -8.12 -9.38
CA THR A 89 15.34 -7.20 -10.53
C THR A 89 14.18 -6.20 -10.55
N ARG A 90 13.23 -6.35 -9.61
CA ARG A 90 12.07 -5.46 -9.48
C ARG A 90 12.22 -4.46 -8.34
N LEU A 91 13.16 -4.70 -7.43
CA LEU A 91 13.37 -3.94 -6.22
C LEU A 91 14.62 -3.07 -6.30
N GLY A 92 14.62 -1.96 -5.61
CA GLY A 92 15.85 -1.28 -5.23
C GLY A 92 16.62 -2.16 -4.24
N LEU A 93 17.85 -2.55 -4.57
CA LEU A 93 18.67 -3.41 -3.72
C LEU A 93 19.67 -2.60 -2.91
N LEU A 94 19.87 -3.01 -1.65
CA LEU A 94 20.81 -2.38 -0.74
C LEU A 94 21.91 -3.34 -0.32
N LYS A 95 23.15 -2.83 -0.33
CA LYS A 95 24.29 -3.52 0.24
C LYS A 95 24.51 -3.01 1.66
N ARG A 96 24.48 -3.92 2.63
CA ARG A 96 24.68 -3.58 4.05
C ARG A 96 26.11 -3.92 4.48
N GLY A 97 26.73 -2.98 5.17
CA GLY A 97 27.99 -3.12 5.88
C GLY A 97 27.78 -3.35 7.38
N GLU A 98 28.75 -2.93 8.18
CA GLU A 98 28.68 -3.01 9.64
C GLU A 98 27.66 -2.05 10.22
N ASN A 99 27.14 -2.37 11.41
CA ASN A 99 26.22 -1.52 12.18
C ASN A 99 25.02 -1.03 11.35
N PHE A 100 24.43 -1.93 10.56
CA PHE A 100 23.27 -1.67 9.69
C PHE A 100 23.50 -0.60 8.62
N ARG A 101 24.72 -0.07 8.49
CA ARG A 101 25.02 0.97 7.51
C ARG A 101 24.83 0.45 6.09
N ILE A 102 24.13 1.22 5.27
CA ILE A 102 24.01 0.96 3.84
C ILE A 102 25.23 1.58 3.15
N THR A 103 25.92 0.76 2.35
CA THR A 103 27.15 1.13 1.66
C THR A 103 26.97 1.27 0.16
N ARG A 104 25.90 0.68 -0.39
CA ARG A 104 25.57 0.76 -1.82
C ARG A 104 24.07 0.58 -2.03
N PHE A 105 23.55 1.21 -3.06
CA PHE A 105 22.20 1.06 -3.56
C PHE A 105 22.22 0.83 -5.07
N ALA A 106 21.35 -0.06 -5.57
CA ALA A 106 21.17 -0.31 -6.99
C ALA A 106 19.67 -0.40 -7.32
N GLU A 107 19.16 0.55 -8.10
CA GLU A 107 17.76 0.57 -8.50
C GLU A 107 17.49 -0.46 -9.60
N LYS A 108 16.66 -1.45 -9.28
CA LYS A 108 16.17 -2.50 -10.21
C LYS A 108 17.24 -3.06 -11.12
N PRO A 109 18.36 -3.57 -10.56
CA PRO A 109 19.52 -3.98 -11.35
C PRO A 109 19.19 -5.19 -12.22
N LYS A 110 19.54 -5.10 -13.52
CA LYS A 110 19.36 -6.21 -14.49
C LYS A 110 20.66 -6.92 -14.82
N ASP A 111 21.80 -6.27 -14.55
CA ASP A 111 23.12 -6.86 -14.79
C ASP A 111 23.45 -7.92 -13.74
N PRO A 112 23.74 -9.18 -14.13
CA PRO A 112 24.13 -10.23 -13.21
C PRO A 112 25.34 -9.89 -12.34
N ALA A 113 26.32 -9.14 -12.86
CA ALA A 113 27.49 -8.73 -12.08
C ALA A 113 27.10 -7.79 -10.95
N VAL A 114 26.21 -6.82 -11.21
CA VAL A 114 25.67 -5.92 -10.19
C VAL A 114 24.85 -6.70 -9.16
N LEU A 115 24.04 -7.67 -9.58
CA LEU A 115 23.27 -8.51 -8.65
C LEU A 115 24.20 -9.28 -7.70
N GLU A 116 25.28 -9.87 -8.18
CA GLU A 116 26.23 -10.57 -7.30
C GLU A 116 26.89 -9.63 -6.28
N GLU A 117 27.21 -8.41 -6.68
CA GLU A 117 27.75 -7.40 -5.77
C GLU A 117 26.74 -6.99 -4.67
N MET A 118 25.44 -7.02 -4.97
CA MET A 118 24.38 -6.61 -4.04
C MET A 118 23.98 -7.71 -3.05
N VAL A 119 24.52 -8.92 -3.13
CA VAL A 119 24.31 -9.97 -2.12
C VAL A 119 24.72 -9.44 -0.75
N SER A 120 23.79 -9.33 0.18
CA SER A 120 23.95 -8.72 1.51
C SER A 120 23.75 -9.70 2.66
N LEU A 121 23.00 -10.80 2.43
CA LEU A 121 22.60 -11.74 3.46
C LEU A 121 23.27 -13.11 3.23
N LYS A 122 23.47 -13.86 4.33
CA LYS A 122 23.97 -15.25 4.27
C LYS A 122 22.88 -16.25 3.89
N ASP A 123 21.60 -15.83 3.91
CA ASP A 123 20.47 -16.66 3.49
C ASP A 123 20.54 -16.91 1.98
N LYS A 124 20.77 -18.16 1.58
CA LYS A 124 20.84 -18.55 0.16
C LYS A 124 19.52 -18.43 -0.59
N LYS A 125 18.38 -18.48 0.15
CA LYS A 125 17.05 -18.36 -0.45
C LYS A 125 16.68 -16.89 -0.69
N ARG A 126 17.08 -16.01 0.23
CA ARG A 126 16.80 -14.56 0.20
C ARG A 126 18.10 -13.78 0.45
N PRO A 127 19.05 -13.78 -0.52
CA PRO A 127 20.38 -13.20 -0.30
C PRO A 127 20.43 -11.67 -0.41
N PHE A 128 19.37 -11.02 -0.89
CA PHE A 128 19.34 -9.58 -1.11
C PHE A 128 18.58 -8.86 0.00
N LEU A 129 18.84 -7.58 0.15
CA LEU A 129 18.01 -6.63 0.90
C LEU A 129 17.28 -5.74 -0.11
N GLY A 130 15.97 -5.91 -0.21
CA GLY A 130 15.09 -5.08 -1.02
C GLY A 130 14.62 -3.84 -0.25
N SER A 131 14.64 -2.68 -0.89
CA SER A 131 14.02 -1.47 -0.38
C SER A 131 12.50 -1.60 -0.41
N MET A 132 11.86 -1.27 0.69
CA MET A 132 10.40 -1.21 0.76
C MET A 132 9.82 0.14 0.33
N GLY A 133 10.65 1.10 -0.12
CA GLY A 133 10.16 2.45 -0.43
C GLY A 133 9.67 3.23 0.80
N ILE A 134 10.10 2.84 1.98
CA ILE A 134 9.76 3.48 3.25
C ILE A 134 11.02 4.09 3.82
N TYR A 135 10.99 5.41 4.07
CA TYR A 135 12.15 6.16 4.48
C TYR A 135 11.84 7.05 5.68
N LEU A 136 12.71 7.03 6.69
CA LEU A 136 12.69 8.00 7.79
C LEU A 136 13.92 8.91 7.66
N PHE A 137 13.67 10.18 7.48
CA PHE A 137 14.69 11.22 7.35
C PHE A 137 14.74 12.13 8.57
N ARG A 138 15.93 12.58 8.92
CA ARG A 138 16.04 13.89 9.57
C ARG A 138 15.54 14.93 8.58
N THR A 139 14.63 15.79 9.00
CA THR A 139 13.96 16.73 8.07
C THR A 139 14.94 17.73 7.45
N ASP A 140 15.98 18.17 8.20
CA ASP A 140 17.01 19.04 7.66
C ASP A 140 17.84 18.37 6.55
N VAL A 141 18.07 17.06 6.64
CA VAL A 141 18.73 16.28 5.59
C VAL A 141 17.84 16.14 4.38
N LEU A 142 16.54 15.85 4.56
CA LEU A 142 15.57 15.80 3.47
C LEU A 142 15.56 17.12 2.67
N PHE A 143 15.52 18.26 3.36
CA PHE A 143 15.57 19.57 2.71
C PHE A 143 16.86 19.77 1.92
N LYS A 144 18.01 19.48 2.51
CA LYS A 144 19.32 19.60 1.82
C LYS A 144 19.39 18.73 0.56
N MET A 145 18.76 17.55 0.57
CA MET A 145 18.76 16.63 -0.56
C MET A 145 17.79 17.05 -1.67
N LEU A 146 16.71 17.76 -1.36
CA LEU A 146 15.67 18.10 -2.32
C LEU A 146 15.70 19.55 -2.79
N GLU A 147 16.10 20.51 -1.93
CA GLU A 147 16.13 21.91 -2.30
C GLU A 147 17.17 22.20 -3.38
N GLY A 148 16.77 22.95 -4.39
CA GLY A 148 17.64 23.33 -5.50
C GLY A 148 18.09 22.19 -6.41
N THR A 149 17.50 20.99 -6.28
CA THR A 149 17.79 19.84 -7.13
C THR A 149 16.64 19.52 -8.07
N ALA A 150 16.93 18.78 -9.14
CA ALA A 150 15.94 18.30 -10.10
C ALA A 150 15.65 16.80 -9.95
N TYR A 151 16.06 16.18 -8.83
CA TYR A 151 15.86 14.74 -8.61
C TYR A 151 14.36 14.41 -8.54
N THR A 152 13.99 13.32 -9.19
CA THR A 152 12.60 12.89 -9.32
C THR A 152 12.27 11.66 -8.48
N ASP A 153 13.28 10.84 -8.14
CA ASP A 153 13.07 9.54 -7.49
C ASP A 153 13.96 9.35 -6.26
N PHE A 154 13.37 8.80 -5.18
CA PHE A 154 14.11 8.50 -3.95
C PHE A 154 15.09 7.35 -4.14
N GLY A 155 14.65 6.25 -4.73
CA GLY A 155 15.47 5.05 -4.90
C GLY A 155 16.58 5.24 -5.93
N GLY A 156 16.24 5.77 -7.09
CA GLY A 156 17.19 5.92 -8.20
C GLY A 156 18.20 7.05 -8.02
N GLU A 157 17.86 8.10 -7.26
CA GLU A 157 18.67 9.33 -7.21
C GLU A 157 19.05 9.79 -5.81
N ILE A 158 18.08 9.90 -4.88
CA ILE A 158 18.32 10.48 -3.55
C ILE A 158 19.11 9.54 -2.67
N ILE A 159 18.68 8.28 -2.48
CA ILE A 159 19.35 7.34 -1.58
C ILE A 159 20.76 6.98 -2.06
N PRO A 160 21.01 6.70 -3.36
CA PRO A 160 22.37 6.46 -3.85
C PRO A 160 23.36 7.59 -3.54
N ARG A 161 22.91 8.85 -3.63
CA ARG A 161 23.74 10.02 -3.29
C ARG A 161 23.90 10.20 -1.79
N ALA A 162 22.82 10.01 -1.04
CA ALA A 162 22.84 10.16 0.40
C ALA A 162 23.85 9.22 1.09
N ILE A 163 24.08 8.03 0.55
CA ILE A 163 25.04 7.05 1.10
C ILE A 163 26.46 7.63 1.21
N ALA A 164 26.84 8.52 0.31
CA ALA A 164 28.18 9.12 0.31
C ALA A 164 28.38 10.14 1.46
N ASP A 165 27.36 10.95 1.73
CA ASP A 165 27.49 12.14 2.57
C ASP A 165 26.80 12.00 3.93
N TYR A 166 25.85 11.05 4.07
CA TYR A 166 25.01 10.88 5.24
C TYR A 166 25.07 9.46 5.81
N LYS A 167 24.66 9.33 7.06
CA LYS A 167 24.53 8.02 7.72
C LYS A 167 23.21 7.38 7.35
N VAL A 168 23.23 6.57 6.27
CA VAL A 168 22.09 5.79 5.82
C VAL A 168 22.14 4.39 6.44
N VAL A 169 21.06 3.96 7.10
CA VAL A 169 20.97 2.64 7.75
C VAL A 169 19.76 1.87 7.23
N GLY A 170 19.83 0.53 7.25
CA GLY A 170 18.74 -0.36 6.85
C GLY A 170 18.04 -0.92 8.08
N TYR A 171 16.73 -0.65 8.23
CA TYR A 171 15.84 -1.22 9.23
C TYR A 171 15.23 -2.51 8.70
N ASP A 172 15.52 -3.65 9.33
CA ASP A 172 14.98 -4.95 8.94
C ASP A 172 13.50 -5.04 9.32
N PHE A 173 12.66 -5.36 8.33
CA PHE A 173 11.25 -5.65 8.49
C PHE A 173 10.99 -7.12 8.13
N ASP A 174 10.55 -7.91 9.09
CA ASP A 174 10.45 -9.37 8.94
C ASP A 174 9.01 -9.85 8.71
N ASP A 175 8.01 -8.95 8.82
CA ASP A 175 6.60 -9.28 8.61
C ASP A 175 6.20 -9.22 7.13
N TYR A 176 4.92 -9.47 6.88
CA TYR A 176 4.37 -9.43 5.52
C TYR A 176 4.44 -8.04 4.90
N TRP A 177 4.96 -8.00 3.69
CA TRP A 177 4.96 -6.83 2.81
C TRP A 177 4.72 -7.25 1.37
N ALA A 178 3.88 -6.52 0.67
CA ALA A 178 3.60 -6.71 -0.76
C ALA A 178 3.47 -5.37 -1.47
N ASP A 179 4.18 -5.23 -2.58
CA ASP A 179 3.96 -4.20 -3.59
C ASP A 179 2.74 -4.62 -4.45
N ILE A 180 1.65 -3.84 -4.38
CA ILE A 180 0.40 -4.10 -5.10
C ILE A 180 0.23 -3.22 -6.34
N GLY A 181 1.32 -2.70 -6.89
CA GLY A 181 1.36 -1.84 -8.07
C GLY A 181 0.99 -2.53 -9.41
N THR A 182 0.63 -3.81 -9.42
CA THR A 182 0.11 -4.51 -10.60
C THR A 182 -1.25 -5.13 -10.33
N ILE A 183 -2.09 -5.27 -11.37
CA ILE A 183 -3.40 -5.95 -11.27
C ILE A 183 -3.22 -7.37 -10.70
N ARG A 184 -2.17 -8.07 -11.09
CA ARG A 184 -1.88 -9.43 -10.61
C ARG A 184 -1.55 -9.45 -9.12
N SER A 185 -0.65 -8.60 -8.66
CA SER A 185 -0.29 -8.53 -7.24
C SER A 185 -1.46 -8.04 -6.38
N PHE A 186 -2.27 -7.09 -6.87
CA PHE A 186 -3.51 -6.68 -6.22
C PHE A 186 -4.47 -7.87 -6.05
N TYR A 187 -4.69 -8.64 -7.11
CA TYR A 187 -5.58 -9.81 -7.10
C TYR A 187 -5.08 -10.89 -6.12
N ASP A 188 -3.83 -11.31 -6.26
CA ASP A 188 -3.26 -12.40 -5.44
C ASP A 188 -3.23 -12.01 -3.95
N THR A 189 -2.88 -10.77 -3.65
CA THR A 189 -2.82 -10.26 -2.28
C THR A 189 -4.21 -10.18 -1.63
N ASN A 190 -5.22 -9.68 -2.34
CA ASN A 190 -6.58 -9.62 -1.80
C ASN A 190 -7.13 -11.02 -1.51
N LEU A 191 -6.95 -11.99 -2.40
CA LEU A 191 -7.41 -13.36 -2.16
C LEU A 191 -6.65 -14.04 -1.02
N ALA A 192 -5.35 -13.75 -0.86
CA ALA A 192 -4.58 -14.24 0.28
C ALA A 192 -5.17 -13.81 1.63
N LEU A 193 -5.78 -12.61 1.70
CA LEU A 193 -6.45 -12.11 2.91
C LEU A 193 -7.76 -12.85 3.23
N ALA A 194 -8.41 -13.45 2.22
CA ALA A 194 -9.62 -14.26 2.41
C ALA A 194 -9.31 -15.72 2.77
N SER A 195 -8.04 -16.14 2.70
CA SER A 195 -7.62 -17.51 2.98
C SER A 195 -7.74 -17.87 4.48
N PRO A 196 -7.79 -19.16 4.84
CA PRO A 196 -7.79 -19.61 6.23
C PRO A 196 -6.57 -19.17 7.05
N ASN A 197 -5.45 -18.88 6.38
CA ASN A 197 -4.22 -18.39 7.00
C ASN A 197 -3.82 -17.07 6.30
N PRO A 198 -4.49 -15.96 6.62
CA PRO A 198 -4.17 -14.67 6.01
C PRO A 198 -2.78 -14.21 6.44
N PRO A 199 -2.09 -13.41 5.61
CA PRO A 199 -0.73 -12.95 5.90
C PRO A 199 -0.62 -12.10 7.16
N PHE A 200 -1.70 -11.46 7.61
CA PHE A 200 -1.82 -10.78 8.90
C PHE A 200 -3.28 -10.59 9.30
N ASP A 201 -3.53 -10.32 10.59
CA ASP A 201 -4.85 -9.98 11.12
C ASP A 201 -5.08 -8.46 11.00
N PHE A 202 -6.25 -8.08 10.53
CA PHE A 202 -6.68 -6.67 10.52
C PHE A 202 -7.06 -6.14 11.90
N TYR A 203 -7.44 -7.04 12.83
CA TYR A 203 -7.81 -6.65 14.18
C TYR A 203 -6.58 -6.58 15.08
N ASP A 204 -6.26 -5.37 15.50
CA ASP A 204 -5.24 -5.10 16.50
C ASP A 204 -5.76 -3.94 17.39
N PRO A 205 -6.14 -4.23 18.65
CA PRO A 205 -6.70 -3.21 19.54
C PRO A 205 -5.71 -2.13 19.95
N GLU A 206 -4.41 -2.41 19.93
CA GLU A 206 -3.37 -1.45 20.28
C GLU A 206 -2.98 -0.56 19.09
N ARG A 207 -3.14 -1.09 17.88
CA ARG A 207 -2.81 -0.39 16.63
C ARG A 207 -3.92 -0.60 15.60
N PRO A 208 -5.11 0.00 15.80
CA PRO A 208 -6.26 -0.23 14.93
C PRO A 208 -6.02 0.27 13.51
N SER A 209 -6.51 -0.49 12.53
CA SER A 209 -6.56 -0.03 11.15
C SER A 209 -7.75 0.90 10.97
N TYR A 210 -7.49 2.19 10.83
CA TYR A 210 -8.54 3.18 10.62
C TYR A 210 -9.13 3.07 9.22
N SER A 211 -10.44 2.92 9.14
CA SER A 211 -11.21 2.98 7.91
C SER A 211 -12.28 4.05 8.00
N HIS A 212 -12.81 4.47 6.86
CA HIS A 212 -13.89 5.44 6.84
C HIS A 212 -15.18 4.83 7.43
N PRO A 213 -15.73 5.35 8.53
CA PRO A 213 -16.98 4.86 9.10
C PRO A 213 -18.13 5.18 8.15
N ARG A 214 -18.75 4.15 7.60
CA ARG A 214 -19.83 4.30 6.60
C ARG A 214 -21.22 4.16 7.18
N TYR A 215 -21.32 3.72 8.45
CA TYR A 215 -22.59 3.52 9.17
C TYR A 215 -23.59 2.64 8.40
N LEU A 216 -23.07 1.59 7.76
CA LEU A 216 -23.86 0.64 6.98
C LEU A 216 -24.57 -0.35 7.91
N PRO A 217 -25.71 -0.93 7.46
CA PRO A 217 -26.33 -2.06 8.15
C PRO A 217 -25.41 -3.29 8.10
N GLY A 218 -25.67 -4.26 8.97
CA GLY A 218 -25.06 -5.57 8.86
C GLY A 218 -25.36 -6.21 7.50
N THR A 219 -24.47 -7.09 7.02
CA THR A 219 -24.67 -7.87 5.82
C THR A 219 -25.76 -8.91 6.04
N ILE A 220 -26.64 -9.08 5.07
CA ILE A 220 -27.74 -10.06 5.06
C ILE A 220 -27.38 -11.19 4.11
N ILE A 221 -27.52 -12.44 4.58
CA ILE A 221 -27.26 -13.65 3.81
C ILE A 221 -28.48 -14.56 3.90
N HIS A 222 -29.03 -14.95 2.74
CA HIS A 222 -30.14 -15.89 2.62
C HIS A 222 -29.73 -17.11 1.79
N ASP A 223 -29.95 -18.33 2.32
CA ASP A 223 -29.81 -19.62 1.63
C ASP A 223 -28.54 -19.81 0.81
N SER A 224 -27.41 -19.24 1.27
CA SER A 224 -26.17 -19.16 0.51
C SER A 224 -25.07 -20.00 1.14
N LYS A 225 -24.12 -20.45 0.31
CA LYS A 225 -22.93 -21.20 0.73
C LYS A 225 -21.67 -20.34 0.53
N LEU A 226 -20.93 -20.12 1.60
CA LEU A 226 -19.68 -19.34 1.60
C LEU A 226 -18.53 -20.19 2.12
N GLU A 227 -17.40 -20.17 1.40
CA GLU A 227 -16.15 -20.85 1.77
C GLU A 227 -14.96 -19.91 1.47
N ASP A 228 -14.15 -19.58 2.49
CA ASP A 228 -13.02 -18.67 2.36
C ASP A 228 -13.43 -17.29 1.78
N VAL A 229 -14.40 -16.62 2.41
CA VAL A 229 -14.94 -15.35 1.94
C VAL A 229 -14.67 -14.24 2.96
N LEU A 230 -13.99 -13.18 2.51
CA LEU A 230 -13.88 -11.93 3.25
C LEU A 230 -15.05 -11.02 2.83
N LEU A 231 -15.95 -10.73 3.77
CA LEU A 231 -17.22 -10.05 3.49
C LEU A 231 -17.29 -8.72 4.23
N SER A 232 -17.54 -7.64 3.49
CA SER A 232 -17.72 -6.29 4.04
C SER A 232 -19.16 -6.01 4.48
N GLU A 233 -19.36 -4.84 5.11
CA GLU A 233 -20.67 -4.38 5.62
C GLU A 233 -21.66 -4.01 4.50
N GLY A 234 -22.94 -4.12 4.80
CA GLY A 234 -24.03 -3.62 3.96
C GLY A 234 -24.32 -4.45 2.71
N CYS A 235 -23.83 -5.68 2.64
CA CYS A 235 -24.10 -6.55 1.50
C CYS A 235 -25.44 -7.28 1.63
N CYS A 236 -26.00 -7.72 0.51
CA CYS A 236 -27.10 -8.65 0.43
C CYS A 236 -26.74 -9.79 -0.51
N ILE A 237 -26.83 -11.03 0.00
CA ILE A 237 -26.46 -12.25 -0.74
C ILE A 237 -27.64 -13.21 -0.67
N GLU A 238 -28.18 -13.62 -1.81
CA GLU A 238 -29.37 -14.46 -1.92
C GLU A 238 -29.09 -15.70 -2.76
N ASP A 239 -29.36 -16.90 -2.21
CA ASP A 239 -29.24 -18.19 -2.90
C ASP A 239 -27.99 -18.27 -3.80
N ALA A 240 -26.81 -18.06 -3.21
CA ALA A 240 -25.56 -17.95 -3.95
C ALA A 240 -24.45 -18.86 -3.39
N GLU A 241 -23.50 -19.23 -4.24
CA GLU A 241 -22.30 -19.99 -3.86
C GLU A 241 -21.05 -19.12 -4.07
N LEU A 242 -20.32 -18.82 -3.01
CA LEU A 242 -19.08 -18.04 -3.06
C LEU A 242 -17.93 -18.87 -2.50
N ARG A 243 -16.82 -18.91 -3.22
CA ARG A 243 -15.60 -19.59 -2.79
C ARG A 243 -14.36 -18.78 -3.12
N ASN A 244 -13.48 -18.59 -2.11
CA ASN A 244 -12.24 -17.82 -2.22
C ASN A 244 -12.49 -16.43 -2.82
N CYS A 245 -13.30 -15.62 -2.13
CA CYS A 245 -13.76 -14.32 -2.61
C CYS A 245 -13.55 -13.21 -1.62
N VAL A 246 -13.29 -12.00 -2.13
CA VAL A 246 -13.37 -10.76 -1.37
C VAL A 246 -14.57 -9.98 -1.87
N VAL A 247 -15.48 -9.63 -0.95
CA VAL A 247 -16.74 -8.94 -1.26
C VAL A 247 -16.76 -7.58 -0.58
N GLY A 248 -16.68 -6.53 -1.37
CA GLY A 248 -16.66 -5.15 -0.92
C GLY A 248 -18.03 -4.66 -0.45
N VAL A 249 -18.04 -3.47 0.17
CA VAL A 249 -19.21 -2.87 0.80
C VAL A 249 -20.41 -2.70 -0.15
N ARG A 250 -21.62 -2.88 0.36
CA ARG A 250 -22.89 -2.71 -0.37
C ARG A 250 -23.08 -3.66 -1.56
N ALA A 251 -22.27 -4.71 -1.67
CA ALA A 251 -22.43 -5.66 -2.77
C ALA A 251 -23.83 -6.30 -2.75
N GLN A 252 -24.44 -6.41 -3.93
CA GLN A 252 -25.72 -7.08 -4.14
C GLN A 252 -25.46 -8.33 -5.00
N ILE A 253 -25.69 -9.51 -4.45
CA ILE A 253 -25.47 -10.80 -5.12
C ILE A 253 -26.80 -11.53 -5.15
N ARG A 254 -27.34 -11.75 -6.36
CA ARG A 254 -28.69 -12.26 -6.57
C ARG A 254 -28.71 -13.78 -6.67
N ALA A 255 -29.89 -14.34 -6.69
CA ALA A 255 -30.12 -15.78 -6.68
C ALA A 255 -29.43 -16.54 -7.83
N GLY A 256 -28.91 -17.72 -7.50
CA GLY A 256 -28.25 -18.61 -8.47
C GLY A 256 -26.83 -18.19 -8.87
N VAL A 257 -26.26 -17.15 -8.23
CA VAL A 257 -24.91 -16.67 -8.53
C VAL A 257 -23.85 -17.63 -8.00
N LYS A 258 -22.80 -17.87 -8.80
CA LYS A 258 -21.60 -18.61 -8.40
C LYS A 258 -20.36 -17.77 -8.64
N LEU A 259 -19.65 -17.45 -7.57
CA LEU A 259 -18.37 -16.72 -7.61
C LEU A 259 -17.25 -17.61 -7.09
N ASN A 260 -16.20 -17.76 -7.89
CA ASN A 260 -14.96 -18.42 -7.46
C ASN A 260 -13.76 -17.49 -7.70
N ASN A 261 -12.80 -17.49 -6.79
CA ASN A 261 -11.56 -16.75 -6.96
C ASN A 261 -11.81 -15.30 -7.43
N THR A 262 -12.78 -14.61 -6.82
CA THR A 262 -13.27 -13.34 -7.34
C THR A 262 -13.19 -12.23 -6.30
N ILE A 263 -12.74 -11.07 -6.75
CA ILE A 263 -12.78 -9.83 -5.98
C ILE A 263 -13.92 -8.97 -6.51
N LEU A 264 -14.91 -8.70 -5.67
CA LEU A 264 -15.98 -7.76 -5.95
C LEU A 264 -15.74 -6.50 -5.11
N MET A 265 -15.49 -5.37 -5.76
CA MET A 265 -15.12 -4.11 -5.07
C MET A 265 -16.30 -3.43 -4.38
N GLY A 266 -17.51 -3.94 -4.58
CA GLY A 266 -18.73 -3.45 -3.95
C GLY A 266 -19.41 -2.34 -4.73
N ALA A 267 -20.13 -1.47 -4.03
CA ALA A 267 -20.84 -0.35 -4.63
C ALA A 267 -20.70 0.93 -3.78
N ASP A 268 -20.81 2.09 -4.43
CA ASP A 268 -20.74 3.39 -3.74
C ASP A 268 -22.10 3.78 -3.15
N TYR A 269 -23.20 3.26 -3.67
CA TYR A 269 -24.57 3.51 -3.22
C TYR A 269 -25.45 2.25 -3.42
N TYR A 270 -26.66 2.27 -2.91
CA TYR A 270 -27.69 1.28 -3.19
C TYR A 270 -28.60 1.77 -4.30
N ASP A 271 -29.19 0.86 -5.05
CA ASP A 271 -30.30 1.20 -5.95
C ASP A 271 -31.44 1.85 -5.14
N ASP A 272 -31.99 2.92 -5.67
CA ASP A 272 -33.17 3.54 -5.08
C ASP A 272 -34.37 2.57 -5.20
N LYS A 273 -34.88 2.10 -4.09
CA LYS A 273 -36.05 1.21 -4.05
C LYS A 273 -37.30 1.82 -4.67
N SER A 274 -37.39 3.17 -4.72
CA SER A 274 -38.49 3.90 -5.37
C SER A 274 -38.34 3.98 -6.89
N CYS A 275 -37.13 3.79 -7.38
CA CYS A 275 -36.73 3.82 -8.79
C CYS A 275 -36.14 2.47 -9.21
N ALA A 276 -36.59 1.35 -8.64
CA ALA A 276 -36.11 0.02 -9.05
C ALA A 276 -36.18 -0.08 -10.58
N PRO A 277 -35.04 -0.41 -11.25
CA PRO A 277 -35.04 -0.44 -12.71
C PRO A 277 -36.10 -1.38 -13.21
N SER A 278 -37.09 -0.81 -13.94
CA SER A 278 -38.05 -1.66 -14.61
C SER A 278 -37.36 -2.33 -15.84
N PRO A 279 -37.74 -3.51 -16.23
CA PRO A 279 -37.25 -4.13 -17.48
C PRO A 279 -37.35 -3.19 -18.70
N GLU A 280 -38.31 -2.26 -18.67
CA GLU A 280 -38.56 -1.28 -19.72
C GLU A 280 -37.58 -0.06 -19.68
N SER A 281 -36.95 0.20 -18.55
CA SER A 281 -36.05 1.36 -18.42
C SER A 281 -34.69 1.17 -19.08
N GLY A 282 -34.32 -0.07 -19.41
CA GLY A 282 -32.96 -0.40 -19.91
C GLY A 282 -31.83 -0.18 -18.91
N GLN A 283 -32.14 0.17 -17.67
CA GLN A 283 -31.13 0.34 -16.61
C GLN A 283 -30.70 -1.02 -16.07
N ILE A 284 -29.38 -1.19 -15.94
CA ILE A 284 -28.80 -2.39 -15.34
C ILE A 284 -28.76 -2.16 -13.81
N PRO A 285 -29.39 -3.04 -13.00
CA PRO A 285 -29.33 -2.97 -11.55
C PRO A 285 -27.90 -3.13 -11.03
N ILE A 286 -27.58 -2.42 -9.95
CA ILE A 286 -26.30 -2.58 -9.26
C ILE A 286 -26.17 -4.01 -8.74
N GLY A 287 -24.96 -4.58 -8.87
CA GLY A 287 -24.60 -5.87 -8.33
C GLY A 287 -24.48 -6.98 -9.37
N ILE A 288 -24.42 -8.21 -8.89
CA ILE A 288 -24.28 -9.40 -9.72
C ILE A 288 -25.67 -9.97 -10.01
N GLY A 289 -26.02 -10.03 -11.29
CA GLY A 289 -27.33 -10.52 -11.77
C GLY A 289 -27.55 -12.01 -11.54
N GLU A 290 -28.82 -12.42 -11.51
CA GLU A 290 -29.26 -13.80 -11.27
C GLU A 290 -28.57 -14.82 -12.20
N GLY A 291 -28.17 -15.96 -11.62
CA GLY A 291 -27.60 -17.09 -12.36
C GLY A 291 -26.18 -16.81 -12.93
N SER A 292 -25.56 -15.69 -12.63
CA SER A 292 -24.21 -15.39 -13.13
C SER A 292 -23.17 -16.36 -12.56
N VAL A 293 -22.23 -16.81 -13.42
CA VAL A 293 -21.11 -17.66 -13.04
C VAL A 293 -19.80 -16.93 -13.37
N ILE A 294 -19.00 -16.65 -12.35
CA ILE A 294 -17.78 -15.86 -12.49
C ILE A 294 -16.64 -16.56 -11.77
N ASP A 295 -15.49 -16.69 -12.42
CA ASP A 295 -14.30 -17.31 -11.88
C ASP A 295 -13.05 -16.51 -12.29
N GLY A 296 -12.15 -16.22 -11.32
CA GLY A 296 -10.88 -15.57 -11.57
C GLY A 296 -11.00 -14.12 -12.04
N ALA A 297 -11.85 -13.32 -11.41
CA ALA A 297 -12.13 -11.95 -11.85
C ALA A 297 -11.92 -10.89 -10.75
N ILE A 298 -11.68 -9.67 -11.19
CA ILE A 298 -11.85 -8.45 -10.40
C ILE A 298 -13.03 -7.70 -11.00
N ILE A 299 -14.05 -7.43 -10.20
CA ILE A 299 -15.25 -6.69 -10.61
C ILE A 299 -15.21 -5.36 -9.86
N ASP A 300 -15.11 -4.28 -10.64
CA ASP A 300 -15.12 -2.93 -10.12
C ASP A 300 -16.52 -2.49 -9.68
N LYS A 301 -16.64 -1.32 -9.11
CA LYS A 301 -17.87 -0.78 -8.55
C LYS A 301 -18.88 -0.43 -9.64
N ASN A 302 -20.15 -0.68 -9.33
CA ASN A 302 -21.33 -0.30 -10.11
C ASN A 302 -21.40 -0.95 -11.48
#